data_14296b528c2df131b0db51b727810f49
#
_entry.id   14296b528c2df131b0db51b727810f49
#
_cell.length_a   1.000
_cell.length_b   1.000
_cell.length_c   1.000
_cell.angle_alpha   90.00
_cell.angle_beta   90.00
_cell.angle_gamma   90.00
#
_symmetry.space_group_name_H-M   'P 1'
#
loop_
_entity.id
_entity.type
_entity.pdbx_description
1 polymer ?
#
loop_
_entity_poly.entity_id
_entity_poly.type
_entity_poly.pdbx_seq_one_letter_code
_entity_poly.pdbx_strand_id
1 'polypeptide(L)'
;MEEKYHVIEGRYIDSVLLMQISREIEKMQGVSKASCMVATAENISFLEMAGFHPPSGVSGNSVIIAVEAESSKKCEDAINNAINLIDTGMVQHKTSYTLDDLPDLISTDDFPVVFISTPGEYAYDVADKSLDSGANVHIFSSNVPIEQELRLKTKGASKSLFVMGPDCGTSIIHGKGLGFSNALEATGDIGIIGSSGTGIQELSVLMDRNGLGVSYAIGVGSNDLKESINGIMSKQALNFLKERCSAIAVVCKKPDPSVERALLESMGNIPSVFISLGSDKQYSSGNTYVTGNIDDAVSHLMSKIGKGRKIQQEAFPKMKEPGKDRKLLRGFFVGGSLCYQAQAILHGKGVHVFSNAPADEQYRVEKDFDNLNVCIDTGAEEYVAGKPHPMIDPVSRNSFLVRESSRNDVRVILFDIILGYGSAEDPVAGLDKMKNGPVLVASICGTEKDSQGYQAIRKRLEDKGVVVFRSAARAAEYAASIMR
;
A
#
# COMPACT_ATOMS: atom_id res chain seq x y z
N MET A 1 -34.61 -10.78 -16.20
CA MET A 1 -33.19 -11.05 -16.18
C MET A 1 -33.00 -12.49 -15.78
N GLU A 2 -32.08 -13.19 -16.39
CA GLU A 2 -31.72 -14.57 -16.04
C GLU A 2 -30.34 -14.60 -15.42
N GLU A 3 -30.13 -15.54 -14.52
CA GLU A 3 -28.88 -15.67 -13.78
C GLU A 3 -28.29 -17.05 -14.03
N LYS A 4 -26.98 -17.11 -14.33
CA LYS A 4 -26.25 -18.37 -14.52
C LYS A 4 -24.89 -18.32 -13.87
N TYR A 5 -24.41 -19.51 -13.52
CA TYR A 5 -23.13 -19.73 -12.88
C TYR A 5 -22.32 -20.78 -13.63
N HIS A 6 -21.00 -20.60 -13.56
CA HIS A 6 -20.05 -21.64 -13.94
C HIS A 6 -18.95 -21.73 -12.88
N VAL A 7 -18.58 -22.96 -12.50
CA VAL A 7 -17.56 -23.23 -11.49
C VAL A 7 -16.40 -23.95 -12.15
N ILE A 8 -15.20 -23.40 -11.99
CA ILE A 8 -13.95 -24.02 -12.45
C ILE A 8 -13.23 -24.57 -11.23
N GLU A 9 -13.18 -25.89 -11.10
CA GLU A 9 -12.58 -26.56 -9.95
C GLU A 9 -11.05 -26.67 -10.06
N GLY A 10 -10.37 -26.59 -8.91
CA GLY A 10 -8.95 -26.92 -8.77
C GLY A 10 -7.99 -26.03 -9.56
N ARG A 11 -8.43 -24.86 -9.98
CA ARG A 11 -7.63 -23.92 -10.76
C ARG A 11 -7.48 -22.59 -10.00
N TYR A 12 -6.27 -22.24 -9.63
CA TYR A 12 -5.97 -20.94 -9.10
C TYR A 12 -5.86 -19.90 -10.24
N ILE A 13 -6.54 -18.78 -10.08
CA ILE A 13 -6.50 -17.64 -11.02
C ILE A 13 -6.34 -16.38 -10.19
N ASP A 14 -5.46 -15.50 -10.63
CA ASP A 14 -5.20 -14.22 -9.96
C ASP A 14 -6.47 -13.37 -9.83
N SER A 15 -6.69 -12.81 -8.65
CA SER A 15 -7.91 -12.05 -8.33
C SER A 15 -8.04 -10.78 -9.15
N VAL A 16 -6.92 -10.14 -9.53
CA VAL A 16 -6.93 -8.93 -10.36
C VAL A 16 -7.36 -9.28 -11.78
N LEU A 17 -6.86 -10.42 -12.30
CA LEU A 17 -7.29 -10.95 -13.59
C LEU A 17 -8.79 -11.27 -13.59
N LEU A 18 -9.29 -11.93 -12.54
CA LEU A 18 -10.72 -12.24 -12.40
C LEU A 18 -11.59 -10.97 -12.37
N MET A 19 -11.15 -9.93 -11.65
CA MET A 19 -11.84 -8.64 -11.62
C MET A 19 -11.83 -7.93 -13.00
N GLN A 20 -10.72 -8.02 -13.74
CA GLN A 20 -10.64 -7.47 -15.09
C GLN A 20 -11.60 -8.19 -16.03
N ILE A 21 -11.65 -9.52 -15.94
CA ILE A 21 -12.58 -10.35 -16.73
C ILE A 21 -14.02 -9.98 -16.38
N SER A 22 -14.37 -9.83 -15.10
CA SER A 22 -15.70 -9.39 -14.67
C SER A 22 -16.12 -8.08 -15.37
N ARG A 23 -15.23 -7.08 -15.38
CA ARG A 23 -15.48 -5.79 -16.06
C ARG A 23 -15.63 -5.91 -17.57
N GLU A 24 -14.87 -6.80 -18.21
CA GLU A 24 -15.01 -7.01 -19.67
C GLU A 24 -16.32 -7.68 -20.02
N ILE A 25 -16.76 -8.63 -19.20
CA ILE A 25 -18.05 -9.31 -19.42
C ILE A 25 -19.21 -8.33 -19.18
N GLU A 26 -19.14 -7.48 -18.17
CA GLU A 26 -20.17 -6.45 -17.90
C GLU A 26 -20.37 -5.46 -19.05
N LYS A 27 -19.35 -5.24 -19.90
CA LYS A 27 -19.49 -4.40 -21.10
C LYS A 27 -20.26 -5.09 -22.25
N MET A 28 -20.50 -6.39 -22.16
CA MET A 28 -21.19 -7.13 -23.21
C MET A 28 -22.66 -6.72 -23.28
N GLN A 29 -23.16 -6.55 -24.49
CA GLN A 29 -24.53 -6.11 -24.72
C GLN A 29 -25.56 -7.09 -24.13
N GLY A 30 -26.35 -6.61 -23.18
CA GLY A 30 -27.42 -7.36 -22.51
C GLY A 30 -26.99 -8.10 -21.26
N VAL A 31 -25.75 -7.92 -20.82
CA VAL A 31 -25.30 -8.29 -19.46
C VAL A 31 -25.61 -7.15 -18.51
N SER A 32 -26.25 -7.45 -17.38
CA SER A 32 -26.57 -6.45 -16.34
C SER A 32 -25.56 -6.45 -15.21
N LYS A 33 -25.06 -7.64 -14.85
CA LYS A 33 -24.02 -7.84 -13.83
C LYS A 33 -23.18 -9.05 -14.18
N ALA A 34 -21.89 -8.99 -13.87
CA ALA A 34 -21.03 -10.15 -13.92
C ALA A 34 -19.99 -10.12 -12.78
N SER A 35 -19.63 -11.29 -12.28
CA SER A 35 -18.59 -11.42 -11.27
C SER A 35 -17.81 -12.72 -11.47
N CYS A 36 -16.49 -12.60 -11.50
CA CYS A 36 -15.56 -13.72 -11.51
C CYS A 36 -14.68 -13.62 -10.27
N MET A 37 -14.69 -14.65 -9.41
CA MET A 37 -13.90 -14.64 -8.18
C MET A 37 -13.58 -16.06 -7.70
N VAL A 38 -12.60 -16.16 -6.80
CA VAL A 38 -12.35 -17.40 -6.07
C VAL A 38 -13.50 -17.62 -5.09
N ALA A 39 -14.03 -18.84 -5.01
CA ALA A 39 -15.23 -19.17 -4.23
C ALA A 39 -14.93 -19.37 -2.72
N THR A 40 -14.18 -18.46 -2.09
CA THR A 40 -14.03 -18.47 -0.63
C THR A 40 -15.37 -18.16 0.04
N ALA A 41 -15.53 -18.52 1.32
CA ALA A 41 -16.76 -18.26 2.06
C ALA A 41 -17.14 -16.76 2.06
N GLU A 42 -16.14 -15.88 2.20
CA GLU A 42 -16.29 -14.44 2.15
C GLU A 42 -16.76 -13.97 0.76
N ASN A 43 -16.17 -14.49 -0.30
CA ASN A 43 -16.52 -14.13 -1.68
C ASN A 43 -17.90 -14.64 -2.07
N ILE A 44 -18.32 -15.80 -1.60
CA ILE A 44 -19.68 -16.31 -1.78
C ILE A 44 -20.70 -15.39 -1.07
N SER A 45 -20.43 -15.01 0.17
CA SER A 45 -21.27 -14.04 0.89
C SER A 45 -21.33 -12.69 0.15
N PHE A 46 -20.25 -12.31 -0.51
CA PHE A 46 -20.19 -11.10 -1.31
C PHE A 46 -21.07 -11.17 -2.57
N LEU A 47 -21.07 -12.31 -3.27
CA LEU A 47 -21.99 -12.55 -4.39
C LEU A 47 -23.44 -12.43 -3.95
N GLU A 48 -23.78 -13.00 -2.79
CA GLU A 48 -25.14 -12.91 -2.22
C GLU A 48 -25.53 -11.45 -1.92
N MET A 49 -24.62 -10.67 -1.33
CA MET A 49 -24.86 -9.23 -1.09
C MET A 49 -24.99 -8.42 -2.38
N ALA A 50 -24.33 -8.85 -3.46
CA ALA A 50 -24.46 -8.26 -4.79
C ALA A 50 -25.76 -8.66 -5.50
N GLY A 51 -26.57 -9.51 -4.87
CA GLY A 51 -27.85 -9.98 -5.39
C GLY A 51 -27.78 -11.19 -6.31
N PHE A 52 -26.68 -11.94 -6.25
CA PHE A 52 -26.56 -13.25 -6.88
C PHE A 52 -26.99 -14.35 -5.91
N HIS A 53 -27.38 -15.52 -6.47
CA HIS A 53 -27.78 -16.70 -5.70
C HIS A 53 -26.87 -17.90 -6.04
N PRO A 54 -25.59 -17.88 -5.58
CA PRO A 54 -24.63 -18.90 -5.95
C PRO A 54 -25.04 -20.30 -5.48
N PRO A 55 -24.68 -21.37 -6.21
CA PRO A 55 -25.00 -22.73 -5.81
C PRO A 55 -24.28 -23.07 -4.50
N SER A 56 -24.97 -23.86 -3.64
CA SER A 56 -24.40 -24.33 -2.38
C SER A 56 -23.33 -25.40 -2.62
N GLY A 57 -22.29 -25.43 -1.75
CA GLY A 57 -21.29 -26.49 -1.75
C GLY A 57 -20.14 -26.29 -2.75
N VAL A 58 -19.95 -25.09 -3.28
CA VAL A 58 -18.78 -24.74 -4.10
C VAL A 58 -17.50 -24.78 -3.24
N SER A 59 -16.47 -25.49 -3.70
CA SER A 59 -15.19 -25.58 -2.99
C SER A 59 -14.48 -24.22 -2.95
N GLY A 60 -13.91 -23.85 -1.81
CA GLY A 60 -13.12 -22.61 -1.65
C GLY A 60 -11.91 -22.46 -2.59
N ASN A 61 -11.49 -23.57 -3.23
CA ASN A 61 -10.40 -23.60 -4.23
C ASN A 61 -10.89 -23.51 -5.68
N SER A 62 -12.18 -23.21 -5.89
CA SER A 62 -12.77 -23.07 -7.22
C SER A 62 -12.90 -21.60 -7.59
N VAL A 63 -12.94 -21.32 -8.90
CA VAL A 63 -13.34 -20.02 -9.41
C VAL A 63 -14.82 -20.09 -9.77
N ILE A 64 -15.61 -19.13 -9.32
CA ILE A 64 -17.01 -18.97 -9.69
C ILE A 64 -17.16 -17.79 -10.66
N ILE A 65 -17.87 -18.02 -11.76
CA ILE A 65 -18.30 -17.03 -12.71
C ILE A 65 -19.83 -16.89 -12.55
N ALA A 66 -20.29 -15.73 -12.12
CA ALA A 66 -21.70 -15.39 -11.97
C ALA A 66 -22.08 -14.33 -13.00
N VAL A 67 -23.17 -14.55 -13.74
CA VAL A 67 -23.66 -13.61 -14.77
C VAL A 67 -25.16 -13.46 -14.69
N GLU A 68 -25.63 -12.22 -14.66
CA GLU A 68 -27.04 -11.84 -14.83
C GLU A 68 -27.18 -11.10 -16.17
N ALA A 69 -28.09 -11.58 -17.05
CA ALA A 69 -28.31 -10.99 -18.37
C ALA A 69 -29.77 -11.05 -18.81
N GLU A 70 -30.10 -10.40 -19.92
CA GLU A 70 -31.45 -10.33 -20.47
C GLU A 70 -32.04 -11.70 -20.88
N SER A 71 -31.19 -12.69 -21.16
CA SER A 71 -31.61 -14.05 -21.54
C SER A 71 -30.55 -15.10 -21.16
N SER A 72 -30.99 -16.36 -21.06
CA SER A 72 -30.14 -17.53 -20.81
C SER A 72 -28.99 -17.64 -21.80
N LYS A 73 -29.26 -17.37 -23.11
CA LYS A 73 -28.22 -17.39 -24.13
C LYS A 73 -27.16 -16.33 -23.92
N LYS A 74 -27.54 -15.10 -23.52
CA LYS A 74 -26.57 -14.04 -23.21
C LYS A 74 -25.72 -14.35 -21.96
N CYS A 75 -26.30 -15.02 -20.96
CA CYS A 75 -25.52 -15.53 -19.83
C CYS A 75 -24.47 -16.56 -20.29
N GLU A 76 -24.87 -17.51 -21.14
CA GLU A 76 -23.96 -18.54 -21.68
C GLU A 76 -22.85 -17.92 -22.54
N ASP A 77 -23.18 -16.98 -23.43
CA ASP A 77 -22.20 -16.29 -24.24
C ASP A 77 -21.19 -15.51 -23.38
N ALA A 78 -21.65 -14.86 -22.33
CA ALA A 78 -20.81 -14.14 -21.38
C ALA A 78 -19.91 -15.07 -20.56
N ILE A 79 -20.45 -16.19 -20.07
CA ILE A 79 -19.68 -17.22 -19.36
C ILE A 79 -18.60 -17.83 -20.27
N ASN A 80 -18.97 -18.18 -21.50
CA ASN A 80 -18.02 -18.73 -22.47
C ASN A 80 -16.90 -17.72 -22.81
N ASN A 81 -17.24 -16.44 -22.91
CA ASN A 81 -16.23 -15.39 -23.08
C ASN A 81 -15.31 -15.29 -21.86
N ALA A 82 -15.86 -15.35 -20.64
CA ALA A 82 -15.07 -15.38 -19.41
C ALA A 82 -14.09 -16.57 -19.39
N ILE A 83 -14.58 -17.77 -19.69
CA ILE A 83 -13.74 -18.98 -19.77
C ILE A 83 -12.64 -18.79 -20.81
N ASN A 84 -12.98 -18.27 -21.99
CA ASN A 84 -11.99 -18.00 -23.02
C ASN A 84 -10.94 -16.98 -22.56
N LEU A 85 -11.34 -15.89 -21.92
CA LEU A 85 -10.44 -14.89 -21.36
C LEU A 85 -9.55 -15.46 -20.24
N ILE A 86 -10.08 -16.39 -19.44
CA ILE A 86 -9.33 -17.15 -18.43
C ILE A 86 -8.30 -18.08 -19.10
N ASP A 87 -8.70 -18.78 -20.14
CA ASP A 87 -7.88 -19.79 -20.82
C ASP A 87 -6.81 -19.15 -21.73
N THR A 88 -7.14 -18.04 -22.38
CA THR A 88 -6.20 -17.36 -23.28
C THR A 88 -5.34 -16.32 -22.57
N GLY A 89 -5.72 -15.92 -21.33
CA GLY A 89 -5.17 -14.75 -20.65
C GLY A 89 -5.51 -13.46 -21.45
N MET A 90 -5.79 -12.37 -20.78
CA MET A 90 -5.98 -11.07 -21.46
C MET A 90 -4.71 -10.54 -22.14
N VAL A 91 -3.57 -11.23 -21.98
CA VAL A 91 -2.28 -10.90 -22.60
C VAL A 91 -1.66 -12.17 -23.16
N GLN A 92 -1.31 -12.13 -24.44
CA GLN A 92 -0.54 -13.17 -25.11
C GLN A 92 0.88 -13.28 -24.51
N HIS A 93 1.01 -14.07 -23.46
CA HIS A 93 2.24 -14.80 -23.18
C HIS A 93 1.86 -16.12 -22.52
N LYS A 94 1.80 -17.15 -23.37
CA LYS A 94 1.59 -18.54 -22.99
C LYS A 94 2.85 -19.03 -22.28
N THR A 95 2.81 -19.14 -20.96
CA THR A 95 3.46 -20.24 -20.24
C THR A 95 2.85 -20.28 -18.84
N SER A 96 1.93 -21.20 -18.60
CA SER A 96 1.59 -21.58 -17.24
C SER A 96 2.74 -22.43 -16.74
N TYR A 97 3.57 -21.87 -15.86
CA TYR A 97 4.58 -22.59 -15.12
C TYR A 97 3.96 -23.15 -13.84
N THR A 98 4.38 -24.32 -13.44
CA THR A 98 4.09 -24.90 -12.12
C THR A 98 5.23 -24.57 -11.16
N LEU A 99 5.03 -24.79 -9.86
CA LEU A 99 6.11 -24.62 -8.89
C LEU A 99 7.29 -25.60 -9.14
N ASP A 100 7.04 -26.69 -9.87
CA ASP A 100 8.07 -27.68 -10.22
C ASP A 100 9.01 -27.14 -11.35
N ASP A 101 8.55 -26.15 -12.12
CA ASP A 101 9.36 -25.49 -13.18
C ASP A 101 10.26 -24.37 -12.63
N LEU A 102 10.12 -23.99 -11.35
CA LEU A 102 10.86 -22.88 -10.72
C LEU A 102 12.38 -23.02 -10.83
N PRO A 103 13.00 -24.19 -10.59
CA PRO A 103 14.47 -24.32 -10.67
C PRO A 103 15.03 -23.91 -12.02
N ASP A 104 14.34 -24.22 -13.10
CA ASP A 104 14.77 -23.88 -14.46
C ASP A 104 14.60 -22.39 -14.75
N LEU A 105 13.54 -21.77 -14.21
CA LEU A 105 13.24 -20.35 -14.40
C LEU A 105 14.20 -19.42 -13.64
N ILE A 106 14.62 -19.81 -12.43
CA ILE A 106 15.47 -18.98 -11.55
C ILE A 106 16.97 -19.13 -11.84
N SER A 107 17.38 -20.11 -12.59
CA SER A 107 18.81 -20.44 -12.82
C SER A 107 19.64 -19.33 -13.47
N THR A 108 19.01 -18.32 -14.04
CA THR A 108 19.65 -17.25 -14.82
C THR A 108 19.59 -15.86 -14.17
N ASP A 109 18.99 -15.74 -12.99
CA ASP A 109 18.80 -14.43 -12.32
C ASP A 109 19.66 -14.34 -11.05
N ASP A 110 20.32 -13.19 -10.86
CA ASP A 110 21.14 -12.91 -9.68
C ASP A 110 20.30 -12.70 -8.39
N PHE A 111 19.03 -12.34 -8.54
CA PHE A 111 18.11 -12.12 -7.43
C PHE A 111 16.70 -12.58 -7.81
N PRO A 112 16.50 -13.89 -8.01
CA PRO A 112 15.19 -14.41 -8.41
C PRO A 112 14.15 -14.19 -7.32
N VAL A 113 12.97 -13.68 -7.70
CA VAL A 113 11.87 -13.40 -6.76
C VAL A 113 10.59 -14.07 -7.24
N VAL A 114 9.98 -14.86 -6.38
CA VAL A 114 8.60 -15.34 -6.56
C VAL A 114 7.65 -14.37 -5.85
N PHE A 115 6.78 -13.72 -6.62
CA PHE A 115 5.74 -12.83 -6.10
C PHE A 115 4.48 -13.63 -5.77
N ILE A 116 4.04 -13.59 -4.50
CA ILE A 116 2.95 -14.39 -3.96
C ILE A 116 1.79 -13.48 -3.57
N SER A 117 0.65 -13.64 -4.26
CA SER A 117 -0.60 -12.91 -3.97
C SER A 117 -1.81 -13.84 -3.78
N THR A 118 -1.54 -15.11 -3.44
CA THR A 118 -2.58 -16.08 -3.07
C THR A 118 -3.23 -15.71 -1.74
N PRO A 119 -4.45 -16.20 -1.41
CA PRO A 119 -4.98 -16.06 -0.05
C PRO A 119 -3.98 -16.55 1.00
N GLY A 120 -3.93 -15.87 2.16
CA GLY A 120 -2.87 -16.10 3.18
C GLY A 120 -2.72 -17.55 3.63
N GLU A 121 -3.81 -18.32 3.66
CA GLU A 121 -3.81 -19.75 3.99
C GLU A 121 -3.00 -20.62 3.02
N TYR A 122 -2.83 -20.18 1.75
CA TYR A 122 -2.05 -20.89 0.73
C TYR A 122 -0.65 -20.32 0.53
N ALA A 123 -0.40 -19.13 1.04
CA ALA A 123 0.85 -18.40 0.80
C ALA A 123 2.07 -19.14 1.39
N TYR A 124 1.88 -19.83 2.52
CA TYR A 124 2.94 -20.59 3.18
C TYR A 124 3.53 -21.67 2.28
N ASP A 125 2.71 -22.54 1.71
CA ASP A 125 3.18 -23.67 0.91
C ASP A 125 3.90 -23.23 -0.37
N VAL A 126 3.39 -22.15 -1.00
CA VAL A 126 4.02 -21.55 -2.18
C VAL A 126 5.38 -20.96 -1.81
N ALA A 127 5.45 -20.20 -0.71
CA ALA A 127 6.69 -19.60 -0.24
C ALA A 127 7.73 -20.65 0.16
N ASP A 128 7.31 -21.68 0.89
CA ASP A 128 8.18 -22.75 1.36
C ASP A 128 8.84 -23.51 0.21
N LYS A 129 8.09 -23.88 -0.82
CA LYS A 129 8.59 -24.51 -2.04
C LYS A 129 9.49 -23.58 -2.85
N SER A 130 9.15 -22.30 -2.94
CA SER A 130 9.97 -21.30 -3.64
C SER A 130 11.34 -21.13 -2.99
N LEU A 131 11.38 -21.09 -1.66
CA LEU A 131 12.65 -21.07 -0.90
C LEU A 131 13.47 -22.35 -1.11
N ASP A 132 12.83 -23.52 -1.23
CA ASP A 132 13.52 -24.77 -1.53
C ASP A 132 14.16 -24.74 -2.92
N SER A 133 13.52 -24.11 -3.88
CA SER A 133 14.03 -23.92 -5.23
C SER A 133 15.13 -22.85 -5.33
N GLY A 134 15.46 -22.14 -4.25
CA GLY A 134 16.50 -21.09 -4.24
C GLY A 134 16.03 -19.70 -4.61
N ALA A 135 14.73 -19.44 -4.66
CA ALA A 135 14.18 -18.11 -4.93
C ALA A 135 13.91 -17.33 -3.64
N ASN A 136 14.15 -16.01 -3.69
CA ASN A 136 13.58 -15.07 -2.74
C ASN A 136 12.05 -15.05 -2.92
N VAL A 137 11.31 -14.71 -1.88
CA VAL A 137 9.85 -14.59 -1.97
C VAL A 137 9.39 -13.19 -1.58
N HIS A 138 8.41 -12.67 -2.31
CA HIS A 138 7.68 -11.46 -1.98
C HIS A 138 6.22 -11.85 -1.70
N ILE A 139 5.85 -11.91 -0.42
CA ILE A 139 4.52 -12.31 0.02
C ILE A 139 3.67 -11.06 0.22
N PHE A 140 2.90 -10.73 -0.82
CA PHE A 140 1.93 -9.63 -0.80
C PHE A 140 0.74 -9.95 0.09
N SER A 141 0.38 -11.22 0.18
CA SER A 141 -0.75 -11.74 0.95
C SER A 141 -0.66 -11.36 2.43
N SER A 142 -1.77 -10.91 2.99
CA SER A 142 -1.99 -10.74 4.43
C SER A 142 -2.53 -12.04 5.06
N ASN A 143 -2.76 -12.02 6.37
CA ASN A 143 -3.39 -13.11 7.13
C ASN A 143 -2.62 -14.45 7.09
N VAL A 144 -1.29 -14.42 6.95
CA VAL A 144 -0.43 -15.57 7.17
C VAL A 144 -0.17 -15.69 8.68
N PRO A 145 -0.40 -16.88 9.30
CA PRO A 145 -0.15 -17.08 10.72
C PRO A 145 1.28 -16.76 11.13
N ILE A 146 1.47 -16.14 12.31
CA ILE A 146 2.78 -15.67 12.78
C ILE A 146 3.81 -16.79 12.91
N GLU A 147 3.38 -17.99 13.26
CA GLU A 147 4.24 -19.17 13.37
C GLU A 147 4.74 -19.62 11.99
N GLN A 148 3.90 -19.49 10.96
CA GLN A 148 4.28 -19.78 9.58
C GLN A 148 5.26 -18.70 9.06
N GLU A 149 5.00 -17.43 9.35
CA GLU A 149 5.92 -16.34 9.01
C GLU A 149 7.30 -16.57 9.64
N LEU A 150 7.35 -16.93 10.94
CA LEU A 150 8.61 -17.20 11.64
C LEU A 150 9.37 -18.36 11.00
N ARG A 151 8.68 -19.45 10.63
CA ARG A 151 9.28 -20.60 9.95
C ARG A 151 9.87 -20.22 8.58
N LEU A 152 9.10 -19.49 7.76
CA LEU A 152 9.57 -19.03 6.44
C LEU A 152 10.80 -18.13 6.57
N LYS A 153 10.77 -17.15 7.46
CA LYS A 153 11.89 -16.22 7.66
C LYS A 153 13.13 -16.93 8.20
N THR A 154 12.96 -17.87 9.14
CA THR A 154 14.07 -18.69 9.64
C THR A 154 14.67 -19.54 8.52
N LYS A 155 13.82 -20.17 7.70
CA LYS A 155 14.25 -20.96 6.53
C LYS A 155 14.97 -20.08 5.50
N GLY A 156 14.39 -18.93 5.14
CA GLY A 156 15.00 -17.97 4.24
C GLY A 156 16.37 -17.52 4.72
N ALA A 157 16.47 -17.12 6.00
CA ALA A 157 17.74 -16.70 6.59
C ALA A 157 18.82 -17.80 6.54
N SER A 158 18.46 -19.05 6.82
CA SER A 158 19.38 -20.18 6.76
C SER A 158 19.92 -20.47 5.35
N LYS A 159 19.17 -20.06 4.31
CA LYS A 159 19.54 -20.21 2.90
C LYS A 159 20.09 -18.90 2.28
N SER A 160 20.24 -17.84 3.06
CA SER A 160 20.59 -16.48 2.57
C SER A 160 19.57 -15.90 1.57
N LEU A 161 18.32 -16.35 1.64
CA LEU A 161 17.19 -15.90 0.81
C LEU A 161 16.30 -14.92 1.59
N PHE A 162 15.71 -13.97 0.89
CA PHE A 162 14.78 -13.01 1.49
C PHE A 162 13.36 -13.55 1.49
N VAL A 163 12.68 -13.37 2.62
CA VAL A 163 11.24 -13.48 2.78
C VAL A 163 10.70 -12.06 3.01
N MET A 164 10.35 -11.40 1.91
CA MET A 164 9.73 -10.08 1.93
C MET A 164 8.23 -10.24 2.24
N GLY A 165 7.83 -9.82 3.42
CA GLY A 165 6.48 -10.08 3.93
C GLY A 165 6.41 -11.18 4.99
N PRO A 166 5.22 -11.75 5.28
CA PRO A 166 3.88 -11.43 4.72
C PRO A 166 3.43 -9.98 4.89
N ASP A 167 2.31 -9.63 4.22
CA ASP A 167 1.77 -8.27 4.23
C ASP A 167 2.82 -7.26 3.72
N CYS A 168 3.52 -7.63 2.65
CA CYS A 168 4.51 -6.78 2.00
C CYS A 168 3.89 -6.12 0.77
N GLY A 169 3.49 -4.87 0.90
CA GLY A 169 2.90 -4.10 -0.21
C GLY A 169 3.94 -3.61 -1.22
N THR A 170 5.19 -3.42 -0.81
CA THR A 170 6.20 -2.71 -1.62
C THR A 170 7.60 -3.25 -1.38
N SER A 171 8.33 -3.52 -2.45
CA SER A 171 9.79 -3.71 -2.46
C SER A 171 10.38 -3.09 -3.73
N ILE A 172 11.69 -2.85 -3.73
CA ILE A 172 12.45 -2.38 -4.89
C ILE A 172 13.71 -3.25 -4.98
N ILE A 173 13.93 -3.88 -6.13
CA ILE A 173 15.09 -4.72 -6.40
C ILE A 173 15.78 -4.21 -7.67
N HIS A 174 17.06 -3.90 -7.59
CA HIS A 174 17.81 -3.29 -8.70
C HIS A 174 17.12 -2.05 -9.31
N GLY A 175 16.51 -1.21 -8.45
CA GLY A 175 15.77 -0.03 -8.88
C GLY A 175 14.39 -0.32 -9.50
N LYS A 176 13.96 -1.58 -9.58
CA LYS A 176 12.66 -1.99 -10.11
C LYS A 176 11.69 -2.26 -8.97
N GLY A 177 10.51 -1.65 -9.03
CA GLY A 177 9.48 -1.81 -8.02
C GLY A 177 8.70 -3.12 -8.14
N LEU A 178 8.36 -3.70 -7.00
CA LEU A 178 7.49 -4.87 -6.84
C LEU A 178 6.27 -4.49 -6.00
N GLY A 179 5.09 -4.98 -6.38
CA GLY A 179 3.83 -4.66 -5.70
C GLY A 179 3.38 -3.22 -5.96
N PHE A 180 2.85 -2.57 -4.95
CA PHE A 180 2.54 -1.14 -4.99
C PHE A 180 3.84 -0.33 -4.87
N SER A 181 4.32 0.18 -5.97
CA SER A 181 5.57 0.94 -5.99
C SER A 181 5.52 2.05 -7.03
N ASN A 182 6.32 3.08 -6.82
CA ASN A 182 6.42 4.19 -7.72
C ASN A 182 7.50 3.96 -8.78
N ALA A 183 7.31 4.54 -9.96
CA ALA A 183 8.32 4.58 -11.00
C ALA A 183 9.33 5.68 -10.65
N LEU A 184 10.55 5.29 -10.26
CA LEU A 184 11.61 6.23 -9.87
C LEU A 184 12.47 6.64 -11.08
N GLU A 185 12.94 7.89 -11.06
CA GLU A 185 13.81 8.44 -12.11
C GLU A 185 15.29 8.39 -11.75
N ALA A 186 15.58 8.67 -10.48
CA ALA A 186 16.96 8.79 -10.03
C ALA A 186 17.61 7.39 -9.91
N THR A 187 18.77 7.25 -10.53
CA THR A 187 19.64 6.10 -10.29
C THR A 187 20.55 6.37 -9.12
N GLY A 188 20.83 5.36 -8.30
CA GLY A 188 21.69 5.51 -7.13
C GLY A 188 21.89 4.22 -6.38
N ASP A 189 22.44 4.35 -5.20
CA ASP A 189 22.95 3.26 -4.38
C ASP A 189 22.44 3.33 -2.92
N ILE A 190 21.22 3.85 -2.73
CA ILE A 190 20.59 3.89 -1.41
C ILE A 190 19.77 2.61 -1.19
N GLY A 191 19.94 2.02 0.00
CA GLY A 191 19.16 0.89 0.47
C GLY A 191 18.07 1.31 1.44
N ILE A 192 16.89 0.69 1.33
CA ILE A 192 15.78 0.86 2.28
C ILE A 192 15.43 -0.49 2.89
N ILE A 193 15.18 -0.51 4.20
CA ILE A 193 14.55 -1.60 4.92
C ILE A 193 13.21 -1.08 5.43
N GLY A 194 12.10 -1.72 5.06
CA GLY A 194 10.79 -1.21 5.46
C GLY A 194 9.81 -2.27 5.92
N SER A 195 9.20 -2.08 7.08
CA SER A 195 8.05 -2.84 7.54
C SER A 195 6.71 -2.18 7.16
N SER A 196 6.76 -1.18 6.27
CA SER A 196 5.63 -0.36 5.85
C SER A 196 5.68 -0.10 4.35
N GLY A 197 4.71 -0.60 3.59
CA GLY A 197 4.65 -0.40 2.14
C GLY A 197 4.56 1.08 1.75
N THR A 198 3.56 1.80 2.26
CA THR A 198 3.41 3.24 1.94
C THR A 198 4.50 4.11 2.57
N GLY A 199 5.15 3.64 3.64
CA GLY A 199 6.36 4.28 4.17
C GLY A 199 7.56 4.14 3.21
N ILE A 200 7.75 2.96 2.61
CA ILE A 200 8.77 2.76 1.56
C ILE A 200 8.46 3.64 0.35
N GLN A 201 7.20 3.70 -0.10
CA GLN A 201 6.79 4.53 -1.24
C GLN A 201 7.08 6.01 -1.00
N GLU A 202 6.61 6.59 0.10
CA GLU A 202 6.83 8.00 0.44
C GLU A 202 8.32 8.32 0.55
N LEU A 203 9.08 7.47 1.24
CA LEU A 203 10.52 7.65 1.42
C LEU A 203 11.26 7.58 0.07
N SER A 204 10.99 6.58 -0.76
CA SER A 204 11.63 6.41 -2.06
C SER A 204 11.28 7.54 -3.03
N VAL A 205 10.03 8.00 -3.04
CA VAL A 205 9.57 9.15 -3.84
C VAL A 205 10.23 10.45 -3.40
N LEU A 206 10.33 10.70 -2.09
CA LEU A 206 10.99 11.90 -1.58
C LEU A 206 12.51 11.88 -1.87
N MET A 207 13.15 10.72 -1.77
CA MET A 207 14.53 10.54 -2.18
C MET A 207 14.70 10.82 -3.68
N ASP A 208 13.89 10.20 -4.52
CA ASP A 208 13.92 10.36 -5.98
C ASP A 208 13.79 11.81 -6.42
N ARG A 209 12.79 12.53 -5.90
CA ARG A 209 12.55 13.95 -6.17
C ARG A 209 13.74 14.85 -5.79
N ASN A 210 14.55 14.39 -4.85
CA ASN A 210 15.75 15.11 -4.41
C ASN A 210 17.01 14.59 -5.09
N GLY A 211 16.88 13.71 -6.10
CA GLY A 211 18.00 13.17 -6.88
C GLY A 211 18.81 12.09 -6.16
N LEU A 212 18.18 11.42 -5.17
CA LEU A 212 18.74 10.26 -4.49
C LEU A 212 18.09 8.99 -5.07
N GLY A 213 18.87 8.17 -5.75
CA GLY A 213 18.39 6.92 -6.33
C GLY A 213 18.36 5.80 -5.31
N VAL A 214 17.28 5.02 -5.32
CA VAL A 214 17.11 3.83 -4.51
C VAL A 214 17.37 2.59 -5.35
N SER A 215 18.38 1.80 -4.98
CA SER A 215 18.69 0.54 -5.66
C SER A 215 17.93 -0.64 -5.09
N TYR A 216 17.77 -0.65 -3.78
CA TYR A 216 17.04 -1.72 -3.06
C TYR A 216 16.11 -1.13 -2.02
N ALA A 217 14.90 -1.65 -1.96
CA ALA A 217 14.01 -1.52 -0.81
C ALA A 217 13.50 -2.91 -0.44
N ILE A 218 13.96 -3.44 0.68
CA ILE A 218 13.54 -4.74 1.18
C ILE A 218 12.35 -4.54 2.10
N GLY A 219 11.17 -4.91 1.61
CA GLY A 219 9.93 -4.89 2.38
C GLY A 219 9.88 -6.12 3.29
N VAL A 220 10.07 -5.93 4.59
CA VAL A 220 10.21 -7.05 5.53
C VAL A 220 8.88 -7.53 6.12
N GLY A 221 7.76 -6.88 5.77
CA GLY A 221 6.44 -7.18 6.33
C GLY A 221 6.19 -6.53 7.69
N SER A 222 4.91 -6.45 8.06
CA SER A 222 4.45 -5.68 9.22
C SER A 222 4.90 -6.26 10.58
N ASN A 223 5.20 -7.56 10.64
CA ASN A 223 5.54 -8.26 11.88
C ASN A 223 7.05 -8.40 12.12
N ASP A 224 7.90 -8.15 11.12
CA ASP A 224 9.34 -8.45 11.23
C ASP A 224 10.00 -7.76 12.44
N LEU A 225 9.60 -6.51 12.71
CA LEU A 225 10.16 -5.73 13.82
C LEU A 225 9.43 -5.95 15.16
N LYS A 226 8.53 -6.91 15.27
CA LYS A 226 7.93 -7.36 16.53
C LYS A 226 8.86 -8.36 17.23
N GLU A 227 8.74 -8.48 18.55
CA GLU A 227 9.51 -9.43 19.37
C GLU A 227 9.38 -10.87 18.86
N SER A 228 8.16 -11.28 18.39
CA SER A 228 7.87 -12.63 17.91
C SER A 228 8.69 -13.05 16.68
N ILE A 229 9.10 -12.11 15.82
CA ILE A 229 9.94 -12.37 14.64
C ILE A 229 11.38 -11.87 14.86
N ASN A 230 11.57 -10.93 15.76
CA ASN A 230 12.88 -10.44 16.21
C ASN A 230 13.78 -9.89 15.08
N GLY A 231 13.19 -9.27 14.05
CA GLY A 231 13.93 -8.59 12.99
C GLY A 231 14.79 -9.50 12.12
N ILE A 232 14.38 -10.75 11.90
CA ILE A 232 15.17 -11.74 11.13
C ILE A 232 15.52 -11.17 9.75
N MET A 233 14.52 -10.73 8.99
CA MET A 233 14.77 -10.21 7.64
C MET A 233 15.39 -8.83 7.65
N SER A 234 15.06 -7.98 8.62
CA SER A 234 15.70 -6.66 8.78
C SER A 234 17.20 -6.76 9.03
N LYS A 235 17.63 -7.68 9.89
CA LYS A 235 19.06 -7.94 10.16
C LYS A 235 19.77 -8.49 8.93
N GLN A 236 19.15 -9.41 8.21
CA GLN A 236 19.69 -9.95 6.95
C GLN A 236 19.77 -8.85 5.88
N ALA A 237 18.72 -8.06 5.71
CA ALA A 237 18.69 -6.94 4.76
C ALA A 237 19.77 -5.90 5.09
N LEU A 238 19.96 -5.58 6.37
CA LEU A 238 21.01 -4.66 6.79
C LEU A 238 22.40 -5.13 6.37
N ASN A 239 22.73 -6.40 6.58
CA ASN A 239 24.01 -6.96 6.16
C ASN A 239 24.18 -6.93 4.63
N PHE A 240 23.13 -7.32 3.89
CA PHE A 240 23.12 -7.29 2.43
C PHE A 240 23.32 -5.88 1.86
N LEU A 241 22.63 -4.89 2.42
CA LEU A 241 22.68 -3.52 1.94
C LEU A 241 24.00 -2.81 2.29
N LYS A 242 24.62 -3.14 3.42
CA LYS A 242 25.93 -2.57 3.78
C LYS A 242 27.02 -2.85 2.76
N GLU A 243 26.93 -3.97 2.05
CA GLU A 243 27.90 -4.35 1.03
C GLU A 243 27.64 -3.70 -0.34
N ARG A 244 26.41 -3.18 -0.55
CA ARG A 244 25.89 -2.77 -1.87
C ARG A 244 25.47 -1.31 -1.95
N CYS A 245 25.26 -0.67 -0.82
CA CYS A 245 24.69 0.67 -0.75
C CYS A 245 25.62 1.63 -0.02
N SER A 246 25.63 2.90 -0.44
CA SER A 246 26.40 3.96 0.22
C SER A 246 25.71 4.56 1.43
N ALA A 247 24.38 4.36 1.54
CA ALA A 247 23.57 4.80 2.66
C ALA A 247 22.36 3.89 2.85
N ILE A 248 21.85 3.81 4.09
CA ILE A 248 20.73 2.96 4.44
C ILE A 248 19.65 3.75 5.18
N ALA A 249 18.40 3.53 4.81
CA ALA A 249 17.24 4.03 5.53
C ALA A 249 16.39 2.85 6.06
N VAL A 250 15.96 2.94 7.32
CA VAL A 250 14.95 2.04 7.88
C VAL A 250 13.67 2.81 8.08
N VAL A 251 12.52 2.27 7.63
CA VAL A 251 11.21 2.88 7.84
C VAL A 251 10.21 1.88 8.42
N CYS A 252 9.66 2.22 9.57
CA CYS A 252 8.71 1.37 10.29
C CYS A 252 7.68 2.22 11.04
N LYS A 253 6.60 1.57 11.51
CA LYS A 253 5.66 2.21 12.44
C LYS A 253 6.25 2.15 13.85
N LYS A 254 5.89 1.16 14.64
CA LYS A 254 6.29 1.03 16.05
C LYS A 254 7.09 -0.28 16.22
N PRO A 255 8.42 -0.24 16.13
CA PRO A 255 9.24 -1.43 16.34
C PRO A 255 9.25 -1.85 17.82
N ASP A 256 9.53 -3.13 18.09
CA ASP A 256 9.86 -3.55 19.45
C ASP A 256 11.17 -2.88 19.89
N PRO A 257 11.26 -2.34 21.11
CA PRO A 257 12.45 -1.62 21.58
C PRO A 257 13.74 -2.44 21.57
N SER A 258 13.64 -3.76 21.78
CA SER A 258 14.81 -4.65 21.73
C SER A 258 15.32 -4.82 20.30
N VAL A 259 14.41 -4.96 19.34
CA VAL A 259 14.72 -5.09 17.91
C VAL A 259 15.26 -3.77 17.36
N GLU A 260 14.65 -2.64 17.71
CA GLU A 260 15.15 -1.30 17.36
C GLU A 260 16.59 -1.12 17.80
N ARG A 261 16.87 -1.41 19.09
CA ARG A 261 18.22 -1.30 19.66
C ARG A 261 19.22 -2.18 18.91
N ALA A 262 18.89 -3.45 18.68
CA ALA A 262 19.76 -4.38 17.97
C ALA A 262 20.07 -3.94 16.54
N LEU A 263 19.09 -3.36 15.82
CA LEU A 263 19.31 -2.81 14.49
C LEU A 263 20.19 -1.56 14.54
N LEU A 264 19.93 -0.62 15.46
CA LEU A 264 20.74 0.60 15.61
C LEU A 264 22.21 0.27 15.95
N GLU A 265 22.46 -0.66 16.86
CA GLU A 265 23.81 -1.15 17.18
C GLU A 265 24.48 -1.81 15.96
N SER A 266 23.70 -2.48 15.13
CA SER A 266 24.17 -3.15 13.92
C SER A 266 24.39 -2.22 12.74
N MET A 267 23.92 -0.96 12.73
CA MET A 267 24.12 -0.01 11.59
C MET A 267 25.59 0.26 11.30
N GLY A 268 26.43 0.35 12.30
CA GLY A 268 27.87 0.61 12.15
C GLY A 268 28.17 2.02 11.62
N ASN A 269 29.14 2.14 10.72
CA ASN A 269 29.62 3.43 10.24
C ASN A 269 28.96 3.93 8.93
N ILE A 270 28.04 3.17 8.35
CA ILE A 270 27.34 3.60 7.14
C ILE A 270 26.42 4.78 7.44
N PRO A 271 26.41 5.85 6.61
CA PRO A 271 25.42 6.91 6.74
C PRO A 271 24.01 6.34 6.73
N SER A 272 23.24 6.58 7.78
CA SER A 272 21.94 5.96 7.88
C SER A 272 20.90 6.81 8.62
N VAL A 273 19.63 6.51 8.34
CA VAL A 273 18.47 7.05 9.03
C VAL A 273 17.57 5.93 9.50
N PHE A 274 17.02 6.07 10.69
CA PHE A 274 16.04 5.16 11.27
C PHE A 274 14.75 5.93 11.52
N ILE A 275 13.70 5.60 10.78
CA ILE A 275 12.42 6.31 10.79
C ILE A 275 11.40 5.45 11.51
N SER A 276 11.13 5.78 12.79
CA SER A 276 10.04 5.20 13.56
C SER A 276 8.84 6.15 13.49
N LEU A 277 7.98 5.94 12.50
CA LEU A 277 6.80 6.77 12.26
C LEU A 277 5.96 6.87 13.54
N GLY A 278 5.53 8.07 13.87
CA GLY A 278 4.77 8.30 15.10
C GLY A 278 5.61 8.58 16.34
N SER A 279 6.93 8.44 16.27
CA SER A 279 7.84 8.82 17.37
C SER A 279 8.12 10.33 17.34
N ASP A 280 8.17 10.92 18.50
CA ASP A 280 8.65 12.30 18.74
C ASP A 280 10.15 12.39 18.94
N LYS A 281 10.84 11.24 19.01
CA LYS A 281 12.28 11.16 19.25
C LYS A 281 13.07 11.65 18.04
N GLN A 282 14.04 12.51 18.29
CA GLN A 282 15.03 12.97 17.33
C GLN A 282 16.40 12.97 17.98
N TYR A 283 17.29 12.10 17.52
CA TYR A 283 18.67 12.02 18.02
C TYR A 283 19.58 11.30 17.02
N SER A 284 20.89 11.40 17.25
CA SER A 284 21.86 10.63 16.48
C SER A 284 22.51 9.56 17.35
N SER A 285 22.64 8.35 16.80
CA SER A 285 23.38 7.22 17.37
C SER A 285 24.47 6.83 16.39
N GLY A 286 25.71 7.22 16.65
CA GLY A 286 26.80 7.08 15.68
C GLY A 286 26.52 7.83 14.39
N ASN A 287 26.56 7.12 13.25
CA ASN A 287 26.23 7.66 11.94
C ASN A 287 24.73 7.53 11.56
N THR A 288 23.90 7.04 12.46
CA THR A 288 22.47 6.87 12.26
C THR A 288 21.69 8.02 12.90
N TYR A 289 20.87 8.68 12.14
CA TYR A 289 19.90 9.65 12.65
C TYR A 289 18.54 8.99 12.84
N VAL A 290 17.97 9.13 14.04
CA VAL A 290 16.67 8.57 14.42
C VAL A 290 15.63 9.69 14.42
N THR A 291 14.50 9.48 13.76
CA THR A 291 13.41 10.44 13.68
C THR A 291 12.07 9.74 13.44
N GLY A 292 10.96 10.44 13.74
CA GLY A 292 9.61 10.01 13.35
C GLY A 292 9.11 10.60 12.03
N ASN A 293 9.92 11.43 11.36
CA ASN A 293 9.50 12.19 10.18
C ASN A 293 10.35 11.85 8.95
N ILE A 294 9.68 11.48 7.85
CA ILE A 294 10.36 11.07 6.61
C ILE A 294 11.09 12.25 5.96
N ASP A 295 10.53 13.47 5.97
CA ASP A 295 11.17 14.66 5.38
C ASP A 295 12.49 14.99 6.09
N ASP A 296 12.50 14.92 7.43
CA ASP A 296 13.70 15.14 8.24
C ASP A 296 14.77 14.09 7.96
N ALA A 297 14.35 12.83 7.82
CA ALA A 297 15.24 11.72 7.50
C ALA A 297 15.91 11.92 6.14
N VAL A 298 15.15 12.26 5.11
CA VAL A 298 15.69 12.52 3.76
C VAL A 298 16.65 13.71 3.79
N SER A 299 16.27 14.80 4.47
CA SER A 299 17.10 15.99 4.63
C SER A 299 18.44 15.68 5.31
N HIS A 300 18.39 14.88 6.38
CA HIS A 300 19.58 14.47 7.13
C HIS A 300 20.48 13.57 6.30
N LEU A 301 19.91 12.58 5.62
CA LEU A 301 20.68 11.66 4.77
C LEU A 301 21.39 12.39 3.64
N MET A 302 20.71 13.31 2.95
CA MET A 302 21.30 14.17 1.91
C MET A 302 22.49 14.97 2.44
N SER A 303 22.34 15.56 3.61
CA SER A 303 23.43 16.31 4.26
C SER A 303 24.64 15.42 4.57
N LYS A 304 24.39 14.20 5.04
CA LYS A 304 25.45 13.24 5.42
C LYS A 304 26.23 12.71 4.23
N ILE A 305 25.54 12.39 3.13
CA ILE A 305 26.21 11.84 1.93
C ILE A 305 26.71 12.92 0.96
N GLY A 306 26.40 14.20 1.22
CA GLY A 306 26.81 15.31 0.36
C GLY A 306 26.23 15.25 -1.06
N LYS A 307 25.12 14.51 -1.25
CA LYS A 307 24.43 14.32 -2.54
C LYS A 307 22.99 14.83 -2.44
N GLY A 308 22.42 15.11 -3.60
CA GLY A 308 21.01 15.52 -3.71
C GLY A 308 20.84 17.04 -3.91
N ARG A 309 19.62 17.42 -4.25
CA ARG A 309 19.22 18.83 -4.43
C ARG A 309 18.84 19.40 -3.08
N LYS A 310 19.20 20.67 -2.81
CA LYS A 310 18.76 21.33 -1.56
C LYS A 310 17.25 21.29 -1.45
N ILE A 311 16.73 20.64 -0.39
CA ILE A 311 15.30 20.58 -0.13
C ILE A 311 14.81 22.00 0.11
N GLN A 312 13.95 22.50 -0.79
CA GLN A 312 13.16 23.69 -0.50
C GLN A 312 11.93 23.24 0.27
N GLN A 313 11.85 23.64 1.53
CA GLN A 313 10.60 23.47 2.27
C GLN A 313 9.48 24.21 1.53
N GLU A 314 8.41 23.50 1.19
CA GLU A 314 7.23 24.13 0.61
C GLU A 314 6.65 25.13 1.61
N ALA A 315 6.56 26.39 1.17
CA ALA A 315 5.94 27.43 1.98
C ALA A 315 4.44 27.15 2.16
N PHE A 316 3.91 27.44 3.31
CA PHE A 316 2.47 27.38 3.50
C PHE A 316 1.79 28.50 2.69
N PRO A 317 0.80 28.18 1.86
CA PRO A 317 0.05 29.22 1.16
C PRO A 317 -0.73 30.07 2.17
N LYS A 318 -1.05 31.30 1.77
CA LYS A 318 -1.94 32.15 2.57
C LYS A 318 -3.27 31.42 2.77
N MET A 319 -3.65 31.24 4.02
CA MET A 319 -4.86 30.56 4.41
C MET A 319 -6.09 31.39 4.01
N LYS A 320 -7.03 30.73 3.32
CA LYS A 320 -8.40 31.25 3.22
C LYS A 320 -9.09 30.83 4.53
N GLU A 321 -9.45 31.82 5.35
CA GLU A 321 -10.08 31.51 6.63
C GLU A 321 -11.39 30.75 6.42
N PRO A 322 -11.52 29.53 6.95
CA PRO A 322 -12.80 28.82 6.95
C PRO A 322 -13.78 29.49 7.90
N GLY A 323 -15.07 29.33 7.64
CA GLY A 323 -16.12 29.94 8.48
C GLY A 323 -15.94 29.60 9.97
N LYS A 324 -16.27 30.55 10.85
CA LYS A 324 -16.06 30.45 12.32
C LYS A 324 -16.74 29.23 12.98
N ASP A 325 -17.79 28.70 12.38
CA ASP A 325 -18.55 27.56 12.90
C ASP A 325 -17.89 26.21 12.55
N ARG A 326 -16.89 26.21 11.68
CA ARG A 326 -16.16 24.99 11.26
C ARG A 326 -15.05 24.69 12.26
N LYS A 327 -15.12 23.48 12.87
CA LYS A 327 -14.22 23.10 13.98
C LYS A 327 -13.52 21.76 13.77
N LEU A 328 -14.05 20.86 12.90
CA LEU A 328 -13.59 19.50 12.82
C LEU A 328 -12.52 19.30 11.73
N LEU A 329 -11.53 18.45 12.04
CA LEU A 329 -10.60 17.90 11.09
C LEU A 329 -11.06 16.50 10.66
N ARG A 330 -11.08 16.25 9.36
CA ARG A 330 -11.47 14.96 8.74
C ARG A 330 -10.34 14.44 7.86
N GLY A 331 -9.60 13.48 8.35
CA GLY A 331 -8.52 12.80 7.62
C GLY A 331 -8.98 11.45 7.08
N PHE A 332 -8.77 11.19 5.78
CA PHE A 332 -9.06 9.88 5.16
C PHE A 332 -7.90 9.47 4.27
N PHE A 333 -7.19 8.45 4.67
CA PHE A 333 -5.95 8.03 4.05
C PHE A 333 -6.09 6.68 3.36
N VAL A 334 -5.43 6.54 2.22
CA VAL A 334 -5.20 5.27 1.52
C VAL A 334 -3.97 4.58 2.10
N GLY A 335 -2.96 5.37 2.47
CA GLY A 335 -1.72 4.87 3.04
C GLY A 335 -1.75 4.82 4.57
N GLY A 336 -1.87 3.63 5.15
CA GLY A 336 -1.95 3.47 6.61
C GLY A 336 -0.75 4.05 7.37
N SER A 337 0.44 4.06 6.78
CA SER A 337 1.61 4.68 7.41
C SER A 337 1.63 6.19 7.30
N LEU A 338 1.06 6.73 6.22
CA LEU A 338 0.89 8.18 6.07
C LEU A 338 -0.19 8.69 7.04
N CYS A 339 -1.26 7.92 7.23
CA CYS A 339 -2.25 8.17 8.28
C CYS A 339 -1.61 8.20 9.66
N TYR A 340 -0.77 7.22 9.97
CA TYR A 340 -0.08 7.10 11.25
C TYR A 340 0.86 8.27 11.51
N GLN A 341 1.66 8.68 10.50
CA GLN A 341 2.54 9.84 10.57
C GLN A 341 1.74 11.15 10.76
N ALA A 342 0.64 11.31 10.04
CA ALA A 342 -0.22 12.49 10.15
C ALA A 342 -0.80 12.63 11.56
N GLN A 343 -1.25 11.55 12.20
CA GLN A 343 -1.71 11.55 13.59
C GLN A 343 -0.63 12.08 14.53
N ALA A 344 0.60 11.55 14.45
CA ALA A 344 1.70 11.96 15.32
C ALA A 344 2.02 13.46 15.16
N ILE A 345 2.06 13.96 13.93
CA ILE A 345 2.31 15.37 13.64
C ILE A 345 1.18 16.25 14.20
N LEU A 346 -0.06 15.87 13.99
CA LEU A 346 -1.23 16.60 14.51
C LEU A 346 -1.22 16.64 16.04
N HIS A 347 -1.00 15.52 16.71
CA HIS A 347 -0.90 15.43 18.17
C HIS A 347 0.26 16.29 18.70
N GLY A 348 1.44 16.21 18.08
CA GLY A 348 2.61 17.02 18.45
C GLY A 348 2.38 18.54 18.26
N LYS A 349 1.41 18.92 17.41
CA LYS A 349 0.97 20.30 17.23
C LYS A 349 -0.25 20.68 18.10
N GLY A 350 -0.71 19.80 18.99
CA GLY A 350 -1.84 20.05 19.90
C GLY A 350 -3.22 19.81 19.26
N VAL A 351 -3.29 19.19 18.09
CA VAL A 351 -4.54 18.79 17.45
C VAL A 351 -4.76 17.29 17.69
N HIS A 352 -5.61 16.97 18.66
CA HIS A 352 -5.93 15.58 18.98
C HIS A 352 -6.89 15.00 17.95
N VAL A 353 -6.53 13.88 17.35
CA VAL A 353 -7.32 13.14 16.35
C VAL A 353 -7.51 11.69 16.78
N PHE A 354 -8.67 11.17 16.53
CA PHE A 354 -9.00 9.75 16.74
C PHE A 354 -8.79 8.97 15.45
N SER A 355 -8.57 7.65 15.57
CA SER A 355 -8.30 6.79 14.43
C SER A 355 -8.76 5.35 14.67
N ASN A 356 -9.14 4.65 13.61
CA ASN A 356 -9.33 3.19 13.61
C ASN A 356 -8.00 2.43 13.73
N ALA A 357 -6.90 3.05 13.29
CA ALA A 357 -5.53 2.55 13.41
C ALA A 357 -4.65 3.56 14.18
N PRO A 358 -4.87 3.74 15.50
CA PRO A 358 -4.28 4.82 16.25
C PRO A 358 -2.78 4.63 16.50
N ALA A 359 -2.04 5.74 16.50
CA ALA A 359 -0.65 5.78 16.96
C ALA A 359 -0.56 5.59 18.50
N ASP A 360 -1.58 6.02 19.22
CA ASP A 360 -1.77 5.85 20.67
C ASP A 360 -3.20 5.33 20.91
N GLU A 361 -3.32 4.20 21.60
CA GLU A 361 -4.58 3.48 21.82
C GLU A 361 -5.66 4.32 22.53
N GLN A 362 -5.29 5.32 23.29
CA GLN A 362 -6.27 6.23 23.92
C GLN A 362 -7.13 7.00 22.90
N TYR A 363 -6.66 7.11 21.65
CA TYR A 363 -7.35 7.78 20.56
C TYR A 363 -8.02 6.79 19.58
N ARG A 364 -8.29 5.58 20.01
CA ARG A 364 -9.02 4.61 19.20
C ARG A 364 -10.47 5.01 19.00
N VAL A 365 -10.94 4.93 17.76
CA VAL A 365 -12.35 5.04 17.40
C VAL A 365 -12.74 3.89 16.48
N GLU A 366 -13.95 3.35 16.65
CA GLU A 366 -14.44 2.28 15.79
C GLU A 366 -15.27 2.85 14.63
N LYS A 367 -16.55 3.07 14.79
CA LYS A 367 -17.47 3.45 13.68
C LYS A 367 -18.13 4.82 13.83
N ASP A 368 -18.37 5.28 15.04
CA ASP A 368 -19.03 6.58 15.30
C ASP A 368 -17.99 7.65 15.64
N PHE A 369 -17.69 8.49 14.69
CA PHE A 369 -16.74 9.59 14.82
C PHE A 369 -17.33 10.95 14.41
N ASP A 370 -18.63 11.09 14.31
CA ASP A 370 -19.26 12.29 13.72
C ASP A 370 -18.87 13.62 14.36
N ASN A 371 -18.62 13.64 15.65
CA ASN A 371 -18.26 14.83 16.40
C ASN A 371 -16.77 14.90 16.79
N LEU A 372 -15.93 14.05 16.22
CA LEU A 372 -14.50 13.96 16.56
C LEU A 372 -13.61 14.49 15.42
N ASN A 373 -12.44 15.00 15.77
CA ASN A 373 -11.36 15.09 14.79
C ASN A 373 -10.85 13.69 14.51
N VAL A 374 -10.70 13.31 13.26
CA VAL A 374 -10.27 11.94 12.91
C VAL A 374 -9.22 11.91 11.82
N CYS A 375 -8.38 10.86 11.88
CA CYS A 375 -7.55 10.38 10.78
C CYS A 375 -7.84 8.90 10.60
N ILE A 376 -8.54 8.55 9.53
CA ILE A 376 -9.02 7.20 9.24
C ILE A 376 -8.12 6.56 8.18
N ASP A 377 -7.58 5.39 8.50
CA ASP A 377 -6.95 4.49 7.54
C ASP A 377 -8.04 3.71 6.82
N THR A 378 -8.35 4.11 5.59
CA THR A 378 -9.38 3.48 4.77
C THR A 378 -8.88 2.21 4.05
N GLY A 379 -7.58 1.90 4.15
CA GLY A 379 -6.98 0.65 3.73
C GLY A 379 -6.99 -0.45 4.80
N ALA A 380 -7.44 -0.14 6.02
CA ALA A 380 -7.56 -1.12 7.10
C ALA A 380 -8.67 -2.15 6.80
N GLU A 381 -8.51 -3.36 7.35
CA GLU A 381 -9.33 -4.53 7.05
C GLU A 381 -10.85 -4.25 7.15
N GLU A 382 -11.28 -3.51 8.17
CA GLU A 382 -12.69 -3.17 8.38
C GLU A 382 -13.32 -2.29 7.28
N TYR A 383 -12.50 -1.59 6.49
CA TYR A 383 -12.93 -0.75 5.37
C TYR A 383 -12.82 -1.45 4.02
N VAL A 384 -11.94 -2.46 3.92
CA VAL A 384 -11.70 -3.20 2.68
C VAL A 384 -12.34 -4.59 2.67
N ALA A 385 -12.97 -5.02 3.75
CA ALA A 385 -13.67 -6.30 3.80
C ALA A 385 -14.69 -6.39 2.66
N GLY A 386 -14.47 -7.34 1.73
CA GLY A 386 -15.30 -7.54 0.55
C GLY A 386 -15.24 -6.42 -0.50
N LYS A 387 -14.22 -5.55 -0.48
CA LYS A 387 -14.01 -4.47 -1.45
C LYS A 387 -12.54 -4.38 -1.82
N PRO A 388 -12.21 -3.88 -3.02
CA PRO A 388 -10.82 -3.58 -3.37
C PRO A 388 -10.23 -2.55 -2.40
N HIS A 389 -8.92 -2.69 -2.16
CA HIS A 389 -8.17 -1.68 -1.41
C HIS A 389 -8.32 -0.31 -2.09
N PRO A 390 -8.49 0.81 -1.34
CA PRO A 390 -8.73 2.14 -1.93
C PRO A 390 -7.57 2.67 -2.79
N MET A 391 -6.41 2.02 -2.76
CA MET A 391 -5.33 2.27 -3.72
C MET A 391 -5.67 1.72 -5.11
N ILE A 392 -6.40 0.60 -5.20
CA ILE A 392 -6.85 -0.03 -6.46
C ILE A 392 -8.15 0.60 -6.92
N ASP A 393 -9.11 0.81 -6.00
CA ASP A 393 -10.39 1.47 -6.27
C ASP A 393 -10.62 2.63 -5.28
N PRO A 394 -10.35 3.87 -5.69
CA PRO A 394 -10.42 5.02 -4.82
C PRO A 394 -11.85 5.47 -4.48
N VAL A 395 -12.89 4.92 -5.17
CA VAL A 395 -14.27 5.39 -5.05
C VAL A 395 -14.77 5.27 -3.60
N SER A 396 -14.45 4.20 -2.90
CA SER A 396 -14.84 4.00 -1.50
C SER A 396 -14.33 5.12 -0.60
N ARG A 397 -13.00 5.40 -0.63
CA ARG A 397 -12.39 6.50 0.14
C ARG A 397 -12.87 7.86 -0.33
N ASN A 398 -12.93 8.10 -1.64
CA ASN A 398 -13.32 9.38 -2.21
C ASN A 398 -14.76 9.76 -1.85
N SER A 399 -15.65 8.78 -1.66
CA SER A 399 -17.02 9.00 -1.19
C SER A 399 -17.08 9.65 0.20
N PHE A 400 -16.16 9.26 1.12
CA PHE A 400 -16.02 9.93 2.42
C PHE A 400 -15.63 11.39 2.26
N LEU A 401 -14.65 11.69 1.40
CA LEU A 401 -14.19 13.06 1.17
C LEU A 401 -15.31 13.95 0.63
N VAL A 402 -16.09 13.43 -0.33
CA VAL A 402 -17.25 14.14 -0.89
C VAL A 402 -18.31 14.39 0.18
N ARG A 403 -18.67 13.38 0.98
CA ARG A 403 -19.64 13.50 2.06
C ARG A 403 -19.21 14.55 3.09
N GLU A 404 -17.98 14.45 3.59
CA GLU A 404 -17.47 15.36 4.62
C GLU A 404 -17.30 16.79 4.10
N SER A 405 -17.03 16.97 2.80
CA SER A 405 -16.95 18.31 2.20
C SER A 405 -18.28 19.08 2.26
N SER A 406 -19.40 18.38 2.36
CA SER A 406 -20.75 18.96 2.43
C SER A 406 -21.16 19.39 3.84
N ARG A 407 -20.39 19.02 4.86
CA ARG A 407 -20.70 19.34 6.27
C ARG A 407 -20.32 20.78 6.61
N ASN A 408 -21.15 21.41 7.43
CA ASN A 408 -20.95 22.81 7.83
C ASN A 408 -19.98 22.97 9.03
N ASP A 409 -19.72 21.89 9.77
CA ASP A 409 -18.87 21.85 10.95
C ASP A 409 -17.41 21.40 10.64
N VAL A 410 -17.15 20.88 9.44
CA VAL A 410 -15.81 20.46 9.01
C VAL A 410 -14.99 21.68 8.59
N ARG A 411 -13.82 21.86 9.24
CA ARG A 411 -12.87 22.95 9.00
C ARG A 411 -11.80 22.54 7.97
N VAL A 412 -11.26 21.33 8.13
CA VAL A 412 -10.18 20.80 7.27
C VAL A 412 -10.53 19.37 6.84
N ILE A 413 -10.30 19.09 5.57
CA ILE A 413 -10.24 17.72 5.04
C ILE A 413 -8.80 17.44 4.63
N LEU A 414 -8.19 16.39 5.23
CA LEU A 414 -6.81 15.98 4.98
C LEU A 414 -6.81 14.58 4.34
N PHE A 415 -6.06 14.40 3.24
CA PHE A 415 -6.00 13.11 2.56
C PHE A 415 -4.70 12.93 1.77
N ASP A 416 -4.41 11.70 1.43
CA ASP A 416 -3.31 11.32 0.56
C ASP A 416 -3.79 10.85 -0.82
N ILE A 417 -2.92 10.98 -1.80
CA ILE A 417 -3.02 10.34 -3.11
C ILE A 417 -1.74 9.55 -3.32
N ILE A 418 -1.86 8.27 -3.68
CA ILE A 418 -0.70 7.41 -3.95
C ILE A 418 -0.76 6.97 -5.41
N LEU A 419 0.31 7.29 -6.14
CA LEU A 419 0.50 6.92 -7.54
C LEU A 419 1.37 5.67 -7.64
N GLY A 420 1.57 5.18 -8.84
CA GLY A 420 2.49 4.10 -9.15
C GLY A 420 1.83 2.82 -9.61
N TYR A 421 2.63 1.77 -9.70
CA TYR A 421 2.19 0.45 -10.13
C TYR A 421 1.15 -0.13 -9.17
N GLY A 422 0.13 -0.76 -9.71
CA GLY A 422 -0.98 -1.34 -8.94
C GLY A 422 -1.99 -0.32 -8.42
N SER A 423 -1.68 0.98 -8.42
CA SER A 423 -2.62 2.04 -8.04
C SER A 423 -3.62 2.32 -9.15
N ALA A 424 -4.79 2.86 -8.79
CA ALA A 424 -5.84 3.24 -9.72
C ALA A 424 -5.31 4.15 -10.84
N GLU A 425 -5.79 3.97 -12.07
CA GLU A 425 -5.49 4.87 -13.19
C GLU A 425 -5.96 6.31 -12.93
N ASP A 426 -7.12 6.46 -12.29
CA ASP A 426 -7.64 7.75 -11.82
C ASP A 426 -7.84 7.76 -10.30
N PRO A 427 -6.78 8.08 -9.51
CA PRO A 427 -6.86 8.08 -8.05
C PRO A 427 -7.73 9.21 -7.48
N VAL A 428 -8.13 10.17 -8.29
CA VAL A 428 -8.99 11.31 -7.92
C VAL A 428 -10.41 11.21 -8.48
N ALA A 429 -10.80 10.02 -8.96
CA ALA A 429 -12.15 9.78 -9.48
C ALA A 429 -13.24 10.19 -8.48
N GLY A 430 -14.22 10.95 -8.95
CA GLY A 430 -15.36 11.42 -8.14
C GLY A 430 -15.08 12.60 -7.20
N LEU A 431 -13.83 13.07 -7.05
CA LEU A 431 -13.50 14.24 -6.22
C LEU A 431 -13.99 15.56 -6.83
N ASP A 432 -14.38 15.56 -8.10
CA ASP A 432 -15.08 16.70 -8.73
C ASP A 432 -16.39 17.08 -8.01
N LYS A 433 -16.99 16.15 -7.27
CA LYS A 433 -18.22 16.34 -6.49
C LYS A 433 -17.99 17.01 -5.12
N MET A 434 -16.74 17.17 -4.67
CA MET A 434 -16.45 17.85 -3.40
C MET A 434 -16.97 19.29 -3.39
N LYS A 435 -17.50 19.71 -2.25
CA LYS A 435 -18.02 21.06 -2.03
C LYS A 435 -16.94 22.01 -1.52
N ASN A 436 -17.01 23.27 -1.94
CA ASN A 436 -16.20 24.35 -1.39
C ASN A 436 -16.77 24.77 -0.04
N GLY A 437 -16.07 24.49 1.02
CA GLY A 437 -16.48 24.85 2.38
C GLY A 437 -15.34 24.64 3.38
N PRO A 438 -14.90 23.42 3.63
CA PRO A 438 -13.67 23.16 4.38
C PRO A 438 -12.43 23.53 3.57
N VAL A 439 -11.29 23.71 4.24
CA VAL A 439 -9.98 23.73 3.57
C VAL A 439 -9.61 22.31 3.18
N LEU A 440 -9.38 22.10 1.89
CA LEU A 440 -8.99 20.80 1.35
C LEU A 440 -7.47 20.73 1.27
N VAL A 441 -6.87 19.74 1.90
CA VAL A 441 -5.42 19.55 2.00
C VAL A 441 -5.07 18.14 1.57
N ALA A 442 -4.17 18.00 0.61
CA ALA A 442 -3.72 16.69 0.12
C ALA A 442 -2.20 16.59 0.08
N SER A 443 -1.69 15.36 0.20
CA SER A 443 -0.35 15.00 -0.23
C SER A 443 -0.43 14.07 -1.44
N ILE A 444 0.59 14.11 -2.31
CA ILE A 444 0.73 13.18 -3.42
C ILE A 444 2.07 12.43 -3.27
N CYS A 445 2.00 11.15 -2.95
CA CYS A 445 3.10 10.22 -3.03
C CYS A 445 3.19 9.68 -4.46
N GLY A 446 4.14 10.15 -5.25
CA GLY A 446 4.30 9.77 -6.65
C GLY A 446 5.36 10.56 -7.37
N THR A 447 5.72 10.14 -8.57
CA THR A 447 6.69 10.79 -9.45
C THR A 447 6.05 11.14 -10.79
N GLU A 448 6.76 11.87 -11.64
CA GLU A 448 6.29 12.15 -12.99
C GLU A 448 6.35 10.93 -13.91
N LYS A 449 7.14 9.92 -13.55
CA LYS A 449 7.23 8.63 -14.26
C LYS A 449 6.08 7.68 -13.96
N ASP A 450 5.34 7.91 -12.88
CA ASP A 450 4.13 7.14 -12.63
C ASP A 450 3.11 7.36 -13.75
N SER A 451 2.44 6.32 -14.20
CA SER A 451 1.53 6.36 -15.34
C SER A 451 0.40 7.39 -15.19
N GLN A 452 0.02 7.68 -13.94
CA GLN A 452 -0.99 8.68 -13.61
C GLN A 452 -0.50 10.13 -13.81
N GLY A 453 0.82 10.37 -13.80
CA GLY A 453 1.45 11.68 -13.95
C GLY A 453 1.26 12.61 -12.75
N TYR A 454 2.33 12.83 -11.97
CA TYR A 454 2.26 13.64 -10.75
C TYR A 454 1.69 15.05 -11.00
N GLN A 455 2.19 15.77 -12.02
CA GLN A 455 1.74 17.13 -12.32
C GLN A 455 0.29 17.18 -12.80
N ALA A 456 -0.14 16.18 -13.56
CA ALA A 456 -1.52 16.08 -14.03
C ALA A 456 -2.50 15.92 -12.87
N ILE A 457 -2.20 14.99 -11.93
CA ILE A 457 -3.02 14.79 -10.73
C ILE A 457 -2.98 16.02 -9.82
N ARG A 458 -1.79 16.60 -9.59
CA ARG A 458 -1.63 17.83 -8.80
C ARG A 458 -2.50 18.95 -9.34
N LYS A 459 -2.42 19.23 -10.63
CA LYS A 459 -3.22 20.29 -11.27
C LYS A 459 -4.71 20.06 -11.11
N ARG A 460 -5.19 18.84 -11.33
CA ARG A 460 -6.61 18.50 -11.14
C ARG A 460 -7.11 18.81 -9.71
N LEU A 461 -6.29 18.53 -8.71
CA LEU A 461 -6.61 18.85 -7.31
C LEU A 461 -6.56 20.36 -7.05
N GLU A 462 -5.53 21.08 -7.52
CA GLU A 462 -5.38 22.52 -7.38
C GLU A 462 -6.52 23.28 -8.08
N ASP A 463 -6.95 22.85 -9.26
CA ASP A 463 -8.10 23.40 -9.99
C ASP A 463 -9.42 23.27 -9.19
N LYS A 464 -9.49 22.32 -8.24
CA LYS A 464 -10.59 22.14 -7.27
C LYS A 464 -10.37 22.91 -5.96
N GLY A 465 -9.31 23.69 -5.86
CA GLY A 465 -8.97 24.48 -4.66
C GLY A 465 -8.37 23.64 -3.53
N VAL A 466 -7.86 22.44 -3.83
CA VAL A 466 -7.10 21.63 -2.87
C VAL A 466 -5.70 22.19 -2.75
N VAL A 467 -5.23 22.38 -1.52
CA VAL A 467 -3.84 22.72 -1.24
C VAL A 467 -3.03 21.42 -1.25
N VAL A 468 -2.10 21.29 -2.20
CA VAL A 468 -1.35 20.06 -2.44
C VAL A 468 0.09 20.20 -1.99
N PHE A 469 0.55 19.24 -1.18
CA PHE A 469 1.92 19.12 -0.70
C PHE A 469 2.63 17.88 -1.28
N ARG A 470 3.96 17.93 -1.29
CA ARG A 470 4.81 16.84 -1.77
C ARG A 470 4.96 15.71 -0.78
N SER A 471 4.67 15.93 0.49
CA SER A 471 4.75 14.92 1.55
C SER A 471 3.53 14.95 2.45
N ALA A 472 3.21 13.78 3.01
CA ALA A 472 2.13 13.63 3.99
C ALA A 472 2.43 14.43 5.27
N ALA A 473 3.70 14.47 5.69
CA ALA A 473 4.15 15.24 6.84
C ALA A 473 3.82 16.72 6.67
N ARG A 474 4.18 17.30 5.53
CA ARG A 474 3.94 18.72 5.25
C ARG A 474 2.46 19.06 5.15
N ALA A 475 1.66 18.18 4.55
CA ALA A 475 0.21 18.31 4.50
C ALA A 475 -0.41 18.30 5.92
N ALA A 476 0.04 17.40 6.80
CA ALA A 476 -0.43 17.33 8.19
C ALA A 476 -0.02 18.56 9.01
N GLU A 477 1.20 19.09 8.84
CA GLU A 477 1.65 20.33 9.48
C GLU A 477 0.79 21.53 9.08
N TYR A 478 0.46 21.65 7.78
CA TYR A 478 -0.41 22.70 7.29
C TYR A 478 -1.82 22.55 7.84
N ALA A 479 -2.38 21.33 7.81
CA ALA A 479 -3.69 21.05 8.41
C ALA A 479 -3.74 21.45 9.91
N ALA A 480 -2.68 21.12 10.67
CA ALA A 480 -2.57 21.53 12.08
C ALA A 480 -2.57 23.05 12.25
N SER A 481 -1.91 23.80 11.34
CA SER A 481 -1.87 25.27 11.41
C SER A 481 -3.25 25.92 11.19
N ILE A 482 -4.13 25.25 10.41
CA ILE A 482 -5.49 25.72 10.16
C ILE A 482 -6.40 25.45 11.37
N MET A 483 -6.13 24.39 12.13
CA MET A 483 -6.94 24.00 13.30
C MET A 483 -6.67 24.88 14.53
N ARG A 484 -5.58 25.62 14.55
CA ARG A 484 -5.26 26.61 15.58
C ARG A 484 -5.98 27.93 15.33
#